data_702b820dd85b4ffe7c7aa5fbe08d301a
#
_entry.id   702b820dd85b4ffe7c7aa5fbe08d301a
#
_cell.length_a   1.000
_cell.length_b   1.000
_cell.length_c   1.000
_cell.angle_alpha   90.00
_cell.angle_beta   90.00
_cell.angle_gamma   90.00
#
_symmetry.space_group_name_H-M   'P 1'
#
loop_
_entity.id
_entity.type
_entity.pdbx_description
1 polymer ?
#
loop_
_entity_poly.entity_id
_entity_poly.type
_entity_poly.pdbx_seq_one_letter_code
_entity_poly.pdbx_strand_id
1 'polypeptide(L)'
;LQELSLTCSDKAKEFIKKYVRYSAIKTYLKTFIEGIEKSLNKKDFIHPQFMQCITATGRLSSRSPNFQNMPRGVTFPVRKAIVSRFQNGLILEGDYSQLEFRVAGFLSKDKQVYDDVDNNVDVHSYTAEVMGISRQDAKAHTFKPLYGGTQGTEKQREYYGKFKTKYSGVASWHKELQEEAITYKRIRLPSGRVYKFPYVERTRYGTASHATSIKNYPVQGFATADLFPIALVRTHKAMTTLG
;
A
#
# COMPACT_ATOMS: atom_id res chain seq x y z
N LEU A 1 -1.44 11.43 18.06
CA LEU A 1 -0.62 12.51 18.66
C LEU A 1 -0.69 13.79 17.82
N GLN A 2 -0.69 13.71 16.49
CA GLN A 2 -0.84 14.89 15.59
C GLN A 2 -2.22 15.53 15.75
N GLU A 3 -3.29 14.76 15.87
CA GLU A 3 -4.65 15.28 16.12
C GLU A 3 -4.79 15.92 17.50
N LEU A 4 -4.16 15.34 18.54
CA LEU A 4 -4.11 15.94 19.86
C LEU A 4 -3.39 17.29 19.89
N SER A 5 -2.42 17.51 19.00
CA SER A 5 -1.72 18.79 18.93
C SER A 5 -2.59 19.96 18.48
N LEU A 6 -3.74 19.72 17.86
CA LEU A 6 -4.68 20.77 17.41
C LEU A 6 -5.49 21.38 18.54
N THR A 7 -5.68 20.63 19.64
CA THR A 7 -6.57 21.02 20.76
C THR A 7 -5.83 21.33 22.07
N CYS A 8 -4.52 21.18 22.12
CA CYS A 8 -3.71 21.34 23.31
C CYS A 8 -3.12 22.75 23.47
N SER A 9 -2.66 23.07 24.70
CA SER A 9 -1.86 24.26 24.98
C SER A 9 -0.54 24.26 24.20
N ASP A 10 0.06 25.44 23.95
CA ASP A 10 1.30 25.55 23.17
C ASP A 10 2.47 24.79 23.82
N LYS A 11 2.52 24.74 25.16
CA LYS A 11 3.51 23.95 25.88
C LYS A 11 3.37 22.45 25.63
N ALA A 12 2.12 21.95 25.54
CA ALA A 12 1.85 20.56 25.19
C ALA A 12 2.17 20.26 23.71
N LYS A 13 1.91 21.20 22.81
CA LYS A 13 2.30 21.08 21.39
C LYS A 13 3.80 20.93 21.23
N GLU A 14 4.57 21.76 21.94
CA GLU A 14 6.04 21.70 21.89
C GLU A 14 6.56 20.36 22.45
N PHE A 15 6.00 19.88 23.55
CA PHE A 15 6.33 18.57 24.10
C PHE A 15 6.01 17.45 23.10
N ILE A 16 4.81 17.44 22.51
CA ILE A 16 4.41 16.43 21.49
C ILE A 16 5.39 16.45 20.31
N LYS A 17 5.77 17.64 19.82
CA LYS A 17 6.73 17.77 18.72
C LYS A 17 8.09 17.16 19.07
N LYS A 18 8.61 17.45 20.25
CA LYS A 18 9.87 16.86 20.75
C LYS A 18 9.77 15.35 20.92
N TYR A 19 8.67 14.86 21.47
CA TYR A 19 8.43 13.44 21.68
C TYR A 19 8.33 12.66 20.36
N VAL A 20 7.60 13.18 19.38
CA VAL A 20 7.50 12.57 18.04
C VAL A 20 8.87 12.49 17.40
N ARG A 21 9.67 13.58 17.47
CA ARG A 21 11.04 13.60 16.94
C ARG A 21 11.94 12.58 17.68
N TYR A 22 11.90 12.54 18.98
CA TYR A 22 12.64 11.56 19.80
C TYR A 22 12.27 10.12 19.42
N SER A 23 10.98 9.83 19.32
CA SER A 23 10.47 8.50 18.96
C SER A 23 10.93 8.08 17.55
N ALA A 24 10.91 9.00 16.60
CA ALA A 24 11.43 8.77 15.26
C ALA A 24 12.93 8.45 15.30
N ILE A 25 13.75 9.29 15.94
CA ILE A 25 15.21 9.09 16.06
C ILE A 25 15.51 7.74 16.74
N LYS A 26 14.84 7.43 17.84
CA LYS A 26 15.00 6.16 18.56
C LYS A 26 14.70 4.95 17.65
N THR A 27 13.63 5.03 16.87
CA THR A 27 13.26 3.98 15.90
C THR A 27 14.33 3.84 14.82
N TYR A 28 14.84 4.95 14.29
CA TYR A 28 15.90 4.91 13.27
C TYR A 28 17.18 4.28 13.79
N LEU A 29 17.65 4.71 14.95
CA LEU A 29 18.86 4.15 15.58
C LEU A 29 18.71 2.65 15.82
N LYS A 30 17.66 2.25 16.54
CA LYS A 30 17.48 0.86 16.97
C LYS A 30 17.14 -0.08 15.81
N THR A 31 16.24 0.34 14.90
CA THR A 31 15.72 -0.56 13.87
C THR A 31 16.60 -0.57 12.62
N PHE A 32 17.07 0.61 12.19
CA PHE A 32 17.77 0.73 10.92
C PHE A 32 19.29 0.78 11.06
N ILE A 33 19.85 1.46 12.04
CA ILE A 33 21.31 1.48 12.21
C ILE A 33 21.76 0.18 12.89
N GLU A 34 21.41 -0.02 14.16
CA GLU A 34 21.80 -1.24 14.89
C GLU A 34 21.26 -2.52 14.25
N GLY A 35 20.04 -2.47 13.69
CA GLY A 35 19.42 -3.63 13.04
C GLY A 35 20.14 -4.04 11.74
N ILE A 36 20.61 -3.08 10.95
CA ILE A 36 21.44 -3.31 9.77
C ILE A 36 22.81 -3.85 10.20
N GLU A 37 23.48 -3.16 11.11
CA GLU A 37 24.80 -3.55 11.62
C GLU A 37 24.80 -5.01 12.14
N LYS A 38 23.81 -5.39 12.95
CA LYS A 38 23.63 -6.76 13.43
C LYS A 38 23.34 -7.80 12.33
N SER A 39 22.90 -7.34 11.17
CA SER A 39 22.54 -8.20 10.03
C SER A 39 23.69 -8.35 9.02
N LEU A 40 24.78 -7.62 9.18
CA LEU A 40 25.96 -7.74 8.35
C LEU A 40 26.67 -9.08 8.64
N ASN A 41 27.10 -9.74 7.57
CA ASN A 41 28.01 -10.88 7.70
C ASN A 41 29.47 -10.40 7.77
N LYS A 42 30.43 -11.33 7.90
CA LYS A 42 31.88 -11.04 7.96
C LYS A 42 32.45 -10.31 6.73
N LYS A 43 31.68 -10.20 5.64
CA LYS A 43 32.06 -9.54 4.38
C LYS A 43 31.22 -8.29 4.13
N ASP A 44 30.56 -7.76 5.16
CA ASP A 44 29.66 -6.60 5.10
C ASP A 44 28.48 -6.75 4.14
N PHE A 45 28.06 -8.00 3.87
CA PHE A 45 26.85 -8.25 3.08
C PHE A 45 25.63 -8.43 3.96
N ILE A 46 24.50 -7.98 3.43
CA ILE A 46 23.19 -8.12 4.05
C ILE A 46 22.37 -9.16 3.25
N HIS A 47 21.78 -10.10 3.95
CA HIS A 47 20.94 -11.15 3.38
C HIS A 47 19.54 -11.13 3.99
N PRO A 48 18.64 -10.23 3.57
CA PRO A 48 17.28 -10.21 4.09
C PRO A 48 16.53 -11.48 3.73
N GLN A 49 15.69 -11.95 4.65
CA GLN A 49 14.82 -13.08 4.39
C GLN A 49 13.48 -12.59 3.87
N PHE A 50 13.10 -13.03 2.67
CA PHE A 50 11.78 -12.80 2.11
C PHE A 50 10.91 -14.03 2.33
N MET A 51 9.78 -13.83 2.99
CA MET A 51 8.87 -14.91 3.38
C MET A 51 7.57 -14.80 2.58
N GLN A 52 7.15 -15.93 2.04
CA GLN A 52 5.85 -16.08 1.39
C GLN A 52 4.79 -16.54 2.41
N CYS A 53 3.52 -16.33 2.09
CA CYS A 53 2.38 -16.86 2.85
C CYS A 53 2.25 -16.39 4.31
N ILE A 54 2.91 -15.31 4.70
CA ILE A 54 2.80 -14.73 6.05
C ILE A 54 1.67 -13.71 6.14
N THR A 55 1.50 -12.91 5.10
CA THR A 55 0.46 -11.87 5.07
C THR A 55 -0.87 -12.44 4.57
N ALA A 56 -2.00 -11.95 5.08
CA ALA A 56 -3.32 -12.39 4.64
C ALA A 56 -3.59 -12.12 3.16
N THR A 57 -2.97 -11.09 2.59
CA THR A 57 -3.09 -10.74 1.16
C THR A 57 -2.16 -11.54 0.25
N GLY A 58 -1.19 -12.29 0.80
CA GLY A 58 -0.19 -13.01 0.03
C GLY A 58 1.04 -12.17 -0.37
N ARG A 59 1.15 -10.91 0.09
CA ARG A 59 2.36 -10.09 -0.12
C ARG A 59 3.58 -10.76 0.50
N LEU A 60 4.74 -10.57 -0.11
CA LEU A 60 6.01 -10.93 0.54
C LEU A 60 6.17 -10.16 1.85
N SER A 61 6.73 -10.79 2.84
CA SER A 61 7.17 -10.18 4.09
C SER A 61 8.69 -10.27 4.18
N SER A 62 9.36 -9.23 4.68
CA SER A 62 10.82 -9.21 4.83
C SER A 62 11.21 -9.12 6.29
N ARG A 63 12.27 -9.87 6.67
CA ARG A 63 12.86 -9.84 8.02
C ARG A 63 14.37 -10.03 7.97
N SER A 64 15.04 -9.66 9.05
CA SER A 64 16.47 -9.89 9.31
C SER A 64 17.40 -9.35 8.22
N PRO A 65 17.40 -8.06 7.88
CA PRO A 65 16.50 -6.99 8.30
C PRO A 65 15.23 -6.85 7.43
N ASN A 66 14.24 -6.05 7.88
CA ASN A 66 13.05 -5.78 7.08
C ASN A 66 13.33 -4.68 6.04
N PHE A 67 13.66 -5.05 4.82
CA PHE A 67 13.94 -4.12 3.73
C PHE A 67 12.69 -3.43 3.16
N GLN A 68 11.51 -4.00 3.36
CA GLN A 68 10.26 -3.39 2.89
C GLN A 68 9.86 -2.14 3.69
N ASN A 69 10.34 -2.01 4.92
CA ASN A 69 10.05 -0.88 5.80
C ASN A 69 11.16 0.16 5.86
N MET A 70 12.19 0.07 5.00
CA MET A 70 13.27 1.06 4.98
C MET A 70 12.73 2.44 4.58
N PRO A 71 12.99 3.48 5.40
CA PRO A 71 12.46 4.82 5.16
C PRO A 71 13.01 5.42 3.87
N ARG A 72 12.14 6.15 3.16
CA ARG A 72 12.47 6.85 1.90
C ARG A 72 12.86 8.32 2.11
N GLY A 73 12.80 8.81 3.35
CA GLY A 73 13.03 10.22 3.66
C GLY A 73 14.50 10.65 3.52
N VAL A 74 14.69 11.95 3.21
CA VAL A 74 16.03 12.57 3.12
C VAL A 74 16.65 12.86 4.49
N THR A 75 15.82 13.00 5.52
CA THR A 75 16.28 13.35 6.89
C THR A 75 17.19 12.27 7.49
N PHE A 76 16.89 11.01 7.20
CA PHE A 76 17.69 9.86 7.64
C PHE A 76 17.88 8.91 6.44
N PRO A 77 18.88 9.15 5.60
CA PRO A 77 19.01 8.47 4.31
C PRO A 77 19.67 7.08 4.44
N VAL A 78 19.10 6.21 5.30
CA VAL A 78 19.63 4.85 5.56
C VAL A 78 19.75 3.99 4.29
N ARG A 79 18.92 4.24 3.26
CA ARG A 79 19.02 3.53 1.98
C ARG A 79 20.34 3.77 1.26
N LYS A 80 20.99 4.90 1.48
CA LYS A 80 22.31 5.21 0.88
C LYS A 80 23.43 4.30 1.40
N ALA A 81 23.24 3.66 2.55
CA ALA A 81 24.19 2.68 3.06
C ALA A 81 24.15 1.34 2.31
N ILE A 82 23.09 1.10 1.53
CA ILE A 82 22.96 -0.13 0.73
C ILE A 82 23.53 0.15 -0.65
N VAL A 83 24.60 -0.55 -0.99
CA VAL A 83 25.29 -0.42 -2.27
C VAL A 83 25.34 -1.77 -2.99
N SER A 84 25.69 -1.75 -4.28
CA SER A 84 25.89 -2.98 -5.05
C SER A 84 27.08 -3.77 -4.48
N ARG A 85 26.94 -5.09 -4.43
CA ARG A 85 28.04 -6.02 -4.07
C ARG A 85 29.09 -6.15 -5.17
N PHE A 86 28.78 -5.71 -6.38
CA PHE A 86 29.71 -5.76 -7.51
C PHE A 86 30.50 -4.46 -7.58
N GLN A 87 31.78 -4.55 -7.88
CA GLN A 87 32.61 -3.38 -8.10
C GLN A 87 32.05 -2.57 -9.26
N ASN A 88 31.87 -1.26 -9.06
CA ASN A 88 31.21 -0.33 -10.01
C ASN A 88 29.77 -0.73 -10.40
N GLY A 89 29.15 -1.64 -9.64
CA GLY A 89 27.79 -2.07 -9.86
C GLY A 89 26.76 -1.02 -9.42
N LEU A 90 25.58 -1.07 -10.03
CA LEU A 90 24.47 -0.19 -9.73
C LEU A 90 23.33 -0.96 -9.03
N ILE A 91 22.49 -0.24 -8.31
CA ILE A 91 21.20 -0.72 -7.84
C ILE A 91 20.14 -0.06 -8.72
N LEU A 92 19.32 -0.87 -9.39
CA LEU A 92 18.17 -0.42 -10.14
C LEU A 92 16.92 -0.50 -9.27
N GLU A 93 16.18 0.61 -9.18
CA GLU A 93 14.88 0.65 -8.51
C GLU A 93 13.80 0.92 -9.57
N GLY A 94 12.87 -0.03 -9.70
CA GLY A 94 11.69 0.09 -10.57
C GLY A 94 10.43 -0.04 -9.73
N ASP A 95 9.46 0.84 -9.94
CA ASP A 95 8.18 0.82 -9.25
C ASP A 95 7.03 0.97 -10.25
N TYR A 96 5.97 0.21 -10.06
CA TYR A 96 4.77 0.33 -10.89
C TYR A 96 3.99 1.59 -10.49
N SER A 97 3.71 2.43 -11.48
CA SER A 97 2.83 3.57 -11.26
C SER A 97 1.41 3.10 -10.95
N GLN A 98 0.90 3.44 -9.77
CA GLN A 98 -0.49 3.23 -9.35
C GLN A 98 -0.99 1.78 -9.53
N LEU A 99 -0.16 0.78 -9.24
CA LEU A 99 -0.46 -0.63 -9.52
C LEU A 99 -1.82 -1.08 -8.98
N GLU A 100 -2.13 -0.74 -7.73
CA GLU A 100 -3.39 -1.14 -7.10
C GLU A 100 -4.62 -0.50 -7.76
N PHE A 101 -4.50 0.74 -8.24
CA PHE A 101 -5.57 1.40 -9.00
C PHE A 101 -5.81 0.72 -10.35
N ARG A 102 -4.74 0.38 -11.07
CA ARG A 102 -4.81 -0.37 -12.34
C ARG A 102 -5.43 -1.74 -12.14
N VAL A 103 -5.04 -2.44 -11.07
CA VAL A 103 -5.60 -3.76 -10.73
C VAL A 103 -7.08 -3.66 -10.35
N ALA A 104 -7.47 -2.64 -9.60
CA ALA A 104 -8.88 -2.43 -9.29
C ALA A 104 -9.71 -2.18 -10.54
N GLY A 105 -9.20 -1.38 -11.48
CA GLY A 105 -9.83 -1.19 -12.80
C GLY A 105 -9.97 -2.49 -13.57
N PHE A 106 -8.91 -3.29 -13.61
CA PHE A 106 -8.93 -4.60 -14.27
C PHE A 106 -9.96 -5.56 -13.67
N LEU A 107 -9.97 -5.70 -12.34
CA LEU A 107 -10.88 -6.62 -11.65
C LEU A 107 -12.34 -6.17 -11.71
N SER A 108 -12.59 -4.86 -11.64
CA SER A 108 -13.94 -4.27 -11.73
C SER A 108 -14.43 -4.04 -13.15
N LYS A 109 -13.54 -4.14 -14.15
CA LYS A 109 -13.80 -3.76 -15.55
C LYS A 109 -14.31 -2.32 -15.69
N ASP A 110 -13.84 -1.42 -14.84
CA ASP A 110 -14.25 -0.02 -14.82
C ASP A 110 -13.61 0.74 -15.99
N LYS A 111 -14.45 1.20 -16.92
CA LYS A 111 -14.00 1.91 -18.13
C LYS A 111 -13.31 3.22 -17.80
N GLN A 112 -13.82 3.97 -16.81
CA GLN A 112 -13.21 5.25 -16.43
C GLN A 112 -11.82 5.07 -15.83
N VAL A 113 -11.57 3.96 -15.12
CA VAL A 113 -10.21 3.63 -14.66
C VAL A 113 -9.30 3.36 -15.84
N TYR A 114 -9.75 2.63 -16.87
CA TYR A 114 -8.94 2.40 -18.06
C TYR A 114 -8.63 3.70 -18.78
N ASP A 115 -9.64 4.55 -19.00
CA ASP A 115 -9.47 5.84 -19.67
C ASP A 115 -8.47 6.74 -18.90
N ASP A 116 -8.59 6.82 -17.58
CA ASP A 116 -7.69 7.61 -16.74
C ASP A 116 -6.25 7.05 -16.77
N VAL A 117 -6.10 5.74 -16.81
CA VAL A 117 -4.80 5.07 -16.90
C VAL A 117 -4.13 5.30 -18.25
N ASP A 118 -4.87 5.16 -19.35
CA ASP A 118 -4.37 5.31 -20.71
C ASP A 118 -4.00 6.78 -21.00
N ASN A 119 -4.75 7.72 -20.45
CA ASN A 119 -4.47 9.15 -20.52
C ASN A 119 -3.45 9.65 -19.46
N ASN A 120 -2.83 8.75 -18.69
CA ASN A 120 -1.89 9.09 -17.64
C ASN A 120 -2.41 10.12 -16.61
N VAL A 121 -3.69 10.05 -16.27
CA VAL A 121 -4.32 10.96 -15.30
C VAL A 121 -3.69 10.75 -13.92
N ASP A 122 -3.21 11.83 -13.33
CA ASP A 122 -2.72 11.80 -11.95
C ASP A 122 -3.87 11.84 -10.94
N VAL A 123 -4.31 10.66 -10.50
CA VAL A 123 -5.40 10.51 -9.54
C VAL A 123 -5.12 11.22 -8.21
N HIS A 124 -3.86 11.40 -7.83
CA HIS A 124 -3.49 12.17 -6.64
C HIS A 124 -3.76 13.67 -6.82
N SER A 125 -3.47 14.21 -8.01
CA SER A 125 -3.79 15.60 -8.34
C SER A 125 -5.30 15.84 -8.39
N TYR A 126 -6.07 14.93 -8.97
CA TYR A 126 -7.53 14.97 -8.90
C TYR A 126 -8.06 14.97 -7.45
N THR A 127 -7.49 14.12 -6.61
CA THR A 127 -7.85 14.08 -5.17
C THR A 127 -7.53 15.39 -4.48
N ALA A 128 -6.35 15.97 -4.75
CA ALA A 128 -5.91 17.23 -4.19
C ALA A 128 -6.86 18.39 -4.55
N GLU A 129 -7.25 18.45 -5.81
CA GLU A 129 -8.22 19.44 -6.32
C GLU A 129 -9.57 19.34 -5.61
N VAL A 130 -10.16 18.14 -5.59
CA VAL A 130 -11.48 17.91 -4.96
C VAL A 130 -11.47 18.22 -3.47
N MET A 131 -10.38 17.89 -2.77
CA MET A 131 -10.26 18.11 -1.32
C MET A 131 -9.73 19.51 -0.94
N GLY A 132 -9.16 20.26 -1.88
CA GLY A 132 -8.51 21.55 -1.62
C GLY A 132 -7.27 21.42 -0.73
N ILE A 133 -6.44 20.38 -0.94
CA ILE A 133 -5.22 20.08 -0.19
C ILE A 133 -4.02 19.92 -1.13
N SER A 134 -2.81 19.85 -0.57
CA SER A 134 -1.61 19.57 -1.38
C SER A 134 -1.67 18.17 -2.01
N ARG A 135 -1.03 18.00 -3.18
CA ARG A 135 -0.87 16.67 -3.82
C ARG A 135 -0.18 15.65 -2.91
N GLN A 136 0.74 16.11 -2.06
CA GLN A 136 1.44 15.24 -1.12
C GLN A 136 0.50 14.72 -0.02
N ASP A 137 -0.37 15.59 0.51
CA ASP A 137 -1.36 15.20 1.51
C ASP A 137 -2.47 14.31 0.89
N ALA A 138 -2.84 14.59 -0.36
CA ALA A 138 -3.81 13.81 -1.10
C ALA A 138 -3.44 12.33 -1.24
N LYS A 139 -2.15 11.99 -1.31
CA LYS A 139 -1.68 10.59 -1.40
C LYS A 139 -2.21 9.70 -0.28
N ALA A 140 -2.38 10.23 0.93
CA ALA A 140 -2.94 9.49 2.06
C ALA A 140 -4.45 9.20 1.93
N HIS A 141 -5.14 9.92 1.05
CA HIS A 141 -6.60 9.84 0.89
C HIS A 141 -7.05 9.22 -0.42
N THR A 142 -6.25 9.33 -1.49
CA THR A 142 -6.61 8.93 -2.86
C THR A 142 -7.17 7.51 -2.94
N PHE A 143 -6.53 6.56 -2.30
CA PHE A 143 -6.93 5.14 -2.41
C PHE A 143 -7.79 4.63 -1.25
N LYS A 144 -8.15 5.49 -0.28
CA LYS A 144 -9.09 5.07 0.78
C LYS A 144 -10.43 4.58 0.23
N PRO A 145 -11.10 5.26 -0.73
CA PRO A 145 -12.35 4.77 -1.30
C PRO A 145 -12.16 3.49 -2.13
N LEU A 146 -10.97 3.27 -2.71
CA LEU A 146 -10.64 2.03 -3.42
C LEU A 146 -10.75 0.80 -2.50
N TYR A 147 -10.46 0.97 -1.21
CA TYR A 147 -10.60 -0.06 -0.17
C TYR A 147 -11.88 0.07 0.64
N GLY A 148 -12.83 0.87 0.15
CA GLY A 148 -14.14 1.06 0.78
C GLY A 148 -14.16 2.01 1.96
N GLY A 149 -13.14 2.87 2.11
CA GLY A 149 -13.17 3.96 3.08
C GLY A 149 -14.31 4.93 2.80
N THR A 150 -15.12 5.21 3.82
CA THR A 150 -16.28 6.10 3.72
C THR A 150 -16.34 7.10 4.85
N GLN A 151 -15.49 6.93 5.87
CA GLN A 151 -15.46 7.74 7.08
C GLN A 151 -14.35 8.79 7.02
N GLY A 152 -14.60 9.96 7.62
CA GLY A 152 -13.65 11.06 7.67
C GLY A 152 -14.32 12.41 7.83
N THR A 153 -13.56 13.48 7.60
CA THR A 153 -14.08 14.86 7.56
C THR A 153 -15.12 15.02 6.44
N GLU A 154 -15.88 16.10 6.46
CA GLU A 154 -16.87 16.40 5.41
C GLU A 154 -16.25 16.38 4.02
N LYS A 155 -15.11 17.08 3.82
CA LYS A 155 -14.38 17.09 2.54
C LYS A 155 -13.91 15.69 2.10
N GLN A 156 -13.50 14.85 3.06
CA GLN A 156 -13.10 13.48 2.75
C GLN A 156 -14.32 12.65 2.30
N ARG A 157 -15.46 12.78 2.95
CA ARG A 157 -16.70 12.10 2.56
C ARG A 157 -17.19 12.56 1.20
N GLU A 158 -17.11 13.87 0.92
CA GLU A 158 -17.42 14.44 -0.40
C GLU A 158 -16.53 13.82 -1.48
N TYR A 159 -15.22 13.80 -1.26
CA TYR A 159 -14.28 13.16 -2.17
C TYR A 159 -14.62 11.67 -2.40
N TYR A 160 -14.91 10.92 -1.34
CA TYR A 160 -15.26 9.49 -1.47
C TYR A 160 -16.57 9.29 -2.25
N GLY A 161 -17.52 10.20 -2.13
CA GLY A 161 -18.72 10.23 -2.96
C GLY A 161 -18.41 10.46 -4.44
N LYS A 162 -17.64 11.51 -4.75
CA LYS A 162 -17.18 11.83 -6.12
C LYS A 162 -16.36 10.68 -6.73
N PHE A 163 -15.48 10.04 -5.95
CA PHE A 163 -14.72 8.86 -6.38
C PHE A 163 -15.64 7.72 -6.81
N LYS A 164 -16.66 7.39 -6.01
CA LYS A 164 -17.61 6.31 -6.33
C LYS A 164 -18.47 6.63 -7.55
N THR A 165 -18.81 7.90 -7.76
CA THR A 165 -19.55 8.35 -8.95
C THR A 165 -18.67 8.26 -10.19
N LYS A 166 -17.42 8.75 -10.10
CA LYS A 166 -16.47 8.72 -11.22
C LYS A 166 -16.11 7.28 -11.60
N TYR A 167 -15.81 6.43 -10.62
CA TYR A 167 -15.43 5.02 -10.83
C TYR A 167 -16.57 4.09 -10.42
N SER A 168 -17.68 4.20 -11.14
CA SER A 168 -18.92 3.49 -10.83
C SER A 168 -18.80 1.98 -10.97
N GLY A 169 -17.94 1.48 -11.87
CA GLY A 169 -17.62 0.07 -12.01
C GLY A 169 -16.94 -0.50 -10.77
N VAL A 170 -15.96 0.24 -10.19
CA VAL A 170 -15.34 -0.14 -8.91
C VAL A 170 -16.39 -0.18 -7.80
N ALA A 171 -17.28 0.82 -7.75
CA ALA A 171 -18.33 0.87 -6.73
C ALA A 171 -19.33 -0.29 -6.85
N SER A 172 -19.71 -0.69 -8.07
CA SER A 172 -20.56 -1.87 -8.33
C SER A 172 -19.85 -3.16 -7.93
N TRP A 173 -18.62 -3.33 -8.39
CA TRP A 173 -17.79 -4.49 -8.05
C TRP A 173 -17.60 -4.67 -6.53
N HIS A 174 -17.48 -3.57 -5.77
CA HIS A 174 -17.42 -3.64 -4.31
C HIS A 174 -18.70 -4.22 -3.68
N LYS A 175 -19.86 -4.04 -4.31
CA LYS A 175 -21.12 -4.66 -3.85
C LYS A 175 -21.13 -6.14 -4.20
N GLU A 176 -20.74 -6.48 -5.41
CA GLU A 176 -20.64 -7.86 -5.89
C GLU A 176 -19.70 -8.70 -5.01
N LEU A 177 -18.51 -8.16 -4.66
CA LEU A 177 -17.56 -8.82 -3.75
C LEU A 177 -18.17 -9.10 -2.37
N GLN A 178 -18.97 -8.17 -1.84
CA GLN A 178 -19.62 -8.37 -0.54
C GLN A 178 -20.68 -9.46 -0.62
N GLU A 179 -21.50 -9.47 -1.68
CA GLU A 179 -22.50 -10.51 -1.89
C GLU A 179 -21.85 -11.88 -2.11
N GLU A 180 -20.79 -11.97 -2.91
CA GLU A 180 -20.00 -13.18 -3.11
C GLU A 180 -19.47 -13.72 -1.77
N ALA A 181 -18.86 -12.83 -0.96
CA ALA A 181 -18.30 -13.21 0.33
C ALA A 181 -19.40 -13.69 1.30
N ILE A 182 -20.55 -12.99 1.37
CA ILE A 182 -21.68 -13.39 2.23
C ILE A 182 -22.23 -14.76 1.82
N THR A 183 -22.43 -14.96 0.51
CA THR A 183 -23.07 -16.17 -0.03
C THR A 183 -22.15 -17.38 0.02
N TYR A 184 -20.92 -17.22 -0.48
CA TYR A 184 -20.00 -18.35 -0.66
C TYR A 184 -18.93 -18.47 0.43
N LYS A 185 -18.89 -17.53 1.38
CA LYS A 185 -17.87 -17.44 2.43
C LYS A 185 -16.43 -17.36 1.88
N ARG A 186 -16.29 -16.93 0.65
CA ARG A 186 -15.01 -16.80 -0.07
C ARG A 186 -15.13 -15.83 -1.24
N ILE A 187 -13.99 -15.37 -1.71
CA ILE A 187 -13.82 -14.62 -2.96
C ILE A 187 -12.75 -15.35 -3.78
N ARG A 188 -13.01 -15.56 -5.07
CA ARG A 188 -12.06 -16.16 -6.01
C ARG A 188 -11.57 -15.11 -6.99
N LEU A 189 -10.25 -15.00 -7.15
CA LEU A 189 -9.60 -14.13 -8.15
C LEU A 189 -9.43 -14.84 -9.49
N PRO A 190 -9.25 -14.09 -10.60
CA PRO A 190 -8.93 -14.66 -11.92
C PRO A 190 -7.66 -15.52 -11.93
N SER A 191 -6.70 -15.24 -11.05
CA SER A 191 -5.48 -16.04 -10.84
C SER A 191 -5.75 -17.42 -10.22
N GLY A 192 -6.98 -17.69 -9.77
CA GLY A 192 -7.33 -18.88 -9.00
C GLY A 192 -7.15 -18.75 -7.50
N ARG A 193 -6.54 -17.65 -7.02
CA ARG A 193 -6.41 -17.38 -5.57
C ARG A 193 -7.78 -17.27 -4.91
N VAL A 194 -7.91 -17.83 -3.71
CA VAL A 194 -9.15 -17.81 -2.93
C VAL A 194 -8.90 -17.19 -1.56
N TYR A 195 -9.68 -16.18 -1.22
CA TYR A 195 -9.75 -15.59 0.12
C TYR A 195 -10.99 -16.13 0.85
N LYS A 196 -10.81 -16.75 1.99
CA LYS A 196 -11.88 -17.31 2.81
C LYS A 196 -12.34 -16.30 3.86
N PHE A 197 -13.65 -16.17 4.01
CA PHE A 197 -14.32 -15.33 5.00
C PHE A 197 -15.38 -16.16 5.76
N PRO A 198 -14.98 -17.17 6.54
CA PRO A 198 -15.93 -18.15 7.10
C PRO A 198 -16.98 -17.52 8.03
N TYR A 199 -16.63 -16.43 8.69
CA TYR A 199 -17.49 -15.75 9.67
C TYR A 199 -18.10 -14.45 9.13
N VAL A 200 -18.10 -14.22 7.81
CA VAL A 200 -18.72 -13.02 7.24
C VAL A 200 -20.24 -13.12 7.34
N GLU A 201 -20.84 -12.02 7.77
CA GLU A 201 -22.29 -11.88 7.91
C GLU A 201 -22.76 -10.55 7.31
N ARG A 202 -24.05 -10.46 7.00
CA ARG A 202 -24.68 -9.21 6.63
C ARG A 202 -24.94 -8.39 7.89
N THR A 203 -24.43 -7.17 7.93
CA THR A 203 -24.66 -6.24 9.03
C THR A 203 -26.09 -5.66 8.96
N ARG A 204 -26.53 -5.03 10.04
CA ARG A 204 -27.81 -4.30 10.09
C ARG A 204 -27.91 -3.17 9.04
N TYR A 205 -26.80 -2.72 8.49
CA TYR A 205 -26.75 -1.71 7.44
C TYR A 205 -26.73 -2.31 6.03
N GLY A 206 -26.94 -3.59 5.88
CA GLY A 206 -26.96 -4.29 4.58
C GLY A 206 -25.57 -4.56 3.98
N THR A 207 -24.48 -4.16 4.63
CA THR A 207 -23.11 -4.41 4.18
C THR A 207 -22.55 -5.69 4.77
N ALA A 208 -21.49 -6.24 4.20
CA ALA A 208 -20.78 -7.37 4.80
C ALA A 208 -19.99 -6.92 6.04
N SER A 209 -19.96 -7.76 7.08
CA SER A 209 -18.91 -7.68 8.09
C SER A 209 -17.56 -7.86 7.39
N HIS A 210 -16.47 -7.29 7.93
CA HIS A 210 -15.16 -7.33 7.25
C HIS A 210 -15.11 -6.66 5.86
N ALA A 211 -16.04 -5.75 5.52
CA ALA A 211 -16.16 -5.12 4.20
C ALA A 211 -14.85 -4.52 3.67
N THR A 212 -14.00 -3.96 4.54
CA THR A 212 -12.70 -3.42 4.17
C THR A 212 -11.76 -4.52 3.67
N SER A 213 -11.64 -5.64 4.37
CA SER A 213 -10.80 -6.77 3.95
C SER A 213 -11.31 -7.40 2.66
N ILE A 214 -12.63 -7.53 2.51
CA ILE A 214 -13.30 -8.06 1.31
C ILE A 214 -12.92 -7.24 0.06
N LYS A 215 -12.84 -5.91 0.17
CA LYS A 215 -12.48 -5.02 -0.93
C LYS A 215 -10.96 -4.90 -1.14
N ASN A 216 -10.20 -4.95 -0.06
CA ASN A 216 -8.75 -4.75 -0.09
C ASN A 216 -7.99 -6.00 -0.56
N TYR A 217 -8.33 -7.20 -0.05
CA TYR A 217 -7.57 -8.42 -0.33
C TYR A 217 -7.50 -8.78 -1.81
N PRO A 218 -8.58 -8.68 -2.60
CA PRO A 218 -8.51 -8.92 -4.04
C PRO A 218 -7.52 -8.00 -4.75
N VAL A 219 -7.57 -6.70 -4.48
CA VAL A 219 -6.70 -5.71 -5.13
C VAL A 219 -5.25 -5.93 -4.74
N GLN A 220 -4.96 -5.95 -3.43
CA GLN A 220 -3.60 -6.15 -2.95
C GLN A 220 -3.03 -7.51 -3.36
N GLY A 221 -3.81 -8.57 -3.24
CA GLY A 221 -3.35 -9.92 -3.55
C GLY A 221 -3.05 -10.10 -5.03
N PHE A 222 -3.95 -9.66 -5.90
CA PHE A 222 -3.71 -9.76 -7.34
C PHE A 222 -2.50 -8.90 -7.77
N ALA A 223 -2.40 -7.67 -7.26
CA ALA A 223 -1.28 -6.78 -7.56
C ALA A 223 0.07 -7.33 -7.07
N THR A 224 0.17 -7.69 -5.80
CA THR A 224 1.46 -7.88 -5.13
C THR A 224 1.80 -9.35 -4.86
N ALA A 225 0.83 -10.26 -4.89
CA ALA A 225 1.07 -11.68 -4.69
C ALA A 225 0.96 -12.51 -5.99
N ASP A 226 0.22 -12.03 -6.98
CA ASP A 226 0.05 -12.73 -8.25
C ASP A 226 0.86 -12.08 -9.38
N LEU A 227 0.70 -10.78 -9.65
CA LEU A 227 1.39 -10.10 -10.74
C LEU A 227 2.86 -9.79 -10.44
N PHE A 228 3.16 -9.24 -9.26
CA PHE A 228 4.51 -8.80 -8.93
C PHE A 228 5.56 -9.95 -8.95
N PRO A 229 5.31 -11.16 -8.41
CA PRO A 229 6.26 -12.26 -8.52
C PRO A 229 6.55 -12.69 -9.95
N ILE A 230 5.54 -12.64 -10.84
CA ILE A 230 5.73 -12.94 -12.27
C ILE A 230 6.67 -11.91 -12.90
N ALA A 231 6.45 -10.61 -12.62
CA ALA A 231 7.32 -9.55 -13.10
C ALA A 231 8.74 -9.71 -12.59
N LEU A 232 8.90 -10.02 -11.30
CA LEU A 232 10.21 -10.24 -10.66
C LEU A 232 10.98 -11.38 -11.33
N VAL A 233 10.33 -12.53 -11.57
CA VAL A 233 10.94 -13.68 -12.25
C VAL A 233 11.32 -13.34 -13.70
N ARG A 234 10.46 -12.62 -14.42
CA ARG A 234 10.74 -12.19 -15.81
C ARG A 234 11.92 -11.22 -15.86
N THR A 235 11.97 -10.24 -14.96
CA THR A 235 13.08 -9.29 -14.84
C THR A 235 14.39 -10.02 -14.53
N HIS A 236 14.37 -10.95 -13.57
CA HIS A 236 15.55 -11.76 -13.24
C HIS A 236 16.07 -12.54 -14.45
N LYS A 237 15.19 -13.23 -15.17
CA LYS A 237 15.55 -13.97 -16.38
C LYS A 237 16.15 -13.05 -17.45
N ALA A 238 15.53 -11.89 -17.71
CA ALA A 238 16.03 -10.94 -18.70
C ALA A 238 17.42 -10.42 -18.32
N MET A 239 17.63 -10.04 -17.06
CA MET A 239 18.93 -9.57 -16.58
C MET A 239 20.01 -10.66 -16.65
N THR A 240 19.66 -11.91 -16.35
CA THR A 240 20.60 -13.03 -16.44
C THR A 240 20.99 -13.35 -17.90
N THR A 241 20.11 -13.07 -18.86
CA THR A 241 20.39 -13.26 -20.30
C THR A 241 21.26 -12.14 -20.88
N LEU A 242 21.19 -10.95 -20.29
CA LEU A 242 21.98 -9.79 -20.75
C LEU A 242 23.44 -9.80 -20.22
N GLY A 243 23.79 -10.72 -19.33
CA GLY A 243 25.13 -10.86 -18.74
C GLY A 243 25.21 -10.31 -17.36
#